data_ab7da125df91ebfb02f4f5c13596049b
#
_entry.id   ab7da125df91ebfb02f4f5c13596049b
#
_cell.length_a   1.000
_cell.length_b   1.000
_cell.length_c   1.000
_cell.angle_alpha   90.00
_cell.angle_beta   90.00
_cell.angle_gamma   90.00
#
_symmetry.space_group_name_H-M   'P 1'
#
loop_
_entity.id
_entity.type
_entity.pdbx_description
1 polymer ?
#
loop_
_entity_poly.entity_id
_entity_poly.type
_entity_poly.pdbx_seq_one_letter_code
_entity_poly.pdbx_strand_id
1 'polypeptide(L)'
;MILPRRQVIGGAAALAGTATLGRLIRPAHGAVSEFRMTEAGGASGDSIEAGYIEPFTEKTGIAVIRESPSGLGKLRAMVEAQNVTSALLELSSPELEQAKALDLLDMLDWAAIDPLPIFPEARDDKGFGYQFYSTIMAWHPDAKAPSSWVEFWDVENFPGKRTLPDYAAYILAMAAMADGVAPDALYPIDLDRAFGKLDEIKDHVAVWWQAGAQPPQLLKDNEVQYAVAWSGRVAGQEGIRFSFEQGQLDLAFFVVPRGCDPELKEAAMGLLHEMTVPENQAVAAEVVPYTGNSPELEPLLPQDRLDQFPTTAANRSVQVLSDARWWFENAEEIELRWQEFKLSL
;
A
#
# COMPACT_ATOMS: atom_id res chain seq x y z
N MET A 1 10.39 -87.29 -5.38
CA MET A 1 9.33 -88.25 -5.40
C MET A 1 8.10 -87.58 -5.98
N ILE A 2 7.95 -87.73 -7.29
CA ILE A 2 6.80 -88.08 -8.12
C ILE A 2 5.52 -87.29 -7.91
N LEU A 3 5.15 -86.61 -8.99
CA LEU A 3 3.86 -86.03 -9.42
C LEU A 3 2.65 -86.97 -9.26
N PRO A 4 1.36 -86.56 -9.41
CA PRO A 4 0.90 -86.23 -10.77
C PRO A 4 -0.15 -85.12 -10.92
N ARG A 5 -0.22 -84.73 -12.21
CA ARG A 5 -1.29 -83.98 -12.87
C ARG A 5 -2.67 -84.61 -12.79
N ARG A 6 -3.72 -83.78 -12.80
CA ARG A 6 -4.96 -84.03 -13.56
C ARG A 6 -5.65 -82.78 -14.01
N GLN A 7 -5.83 -82.67 -15.34
CA GLN A 7 -6.72 -81.75 -16.06
C GLN A 7 -8.17 -82.14 -15.85
N VAL A 8 -9.07 -81.18 -15.82
CA VAL A 8 -10.43 -81.35 -16.37
C VAL A 8 -10.90 -79.99 -17.00
N ILE A 9 -11.47 -80.18 -18.18
CA ILE A 9 -11.96 -79.27 -19.20
C ILE A 9 -13.34 -78.74 -18.80
N GLY A 10 -13.63 -77.48 -19.28
CA GLY A 10 -14.94 -77.21 -19.85
C GLY A 10 -15.77 -76.11 -19.17
N GLY A 11 -16.10 -75.06 -19.91
CA GLY A 11 -17.25 -74.26 -19.63
C GLY A 11 -17.11 -72.79 -20.14
N ALA A 12 -17.40 -72.57 -21.42
CA ALA A 12 -17.56 -71.22 -21.97
C ALA A 12 -18.94 -70.67 -21.52
N ALA A 13 -18.95 -69.51 -20.88
CA ALA A 13 -20.13 -68.67 -20.73
C ALA A 13 -19.78 -67.23 -21.07
N ALA A 14 -20.34 -66.74 -22.17
CA ALA A 14 -20.29 -65.37 -22.58
C ALA A 14 -21.06 -64.50 -21.60
N LEU A 15 -20.45 -63.51 -20.99
CA LEU A 15 -21.13 -62.45 -20.26
C LEU A 15 -20.76 -61.11 -20.90
N ALA A 16 -21.78 -60.41 -21.33
CA ALA A 16 -21.80 -59.09 -21.93
C ALA A 16 -21.06 -58.07 -21.00
N GLY A 17 -20.03 -57.46 -21.52
CA GLY A 17 -19.32 -56.38 -20.86
C GLY A 17 -20.15 -55.10 -20.82
N THR A 18 -20.62 -54.71 -19.67
CA THR A 18 -21.02 -53.35 -19.38
C THR A 18 -19.77 -52.51 -19.23
N ALA A 19 -19.47 -51.67 -20.23
CA ALA A 19 -18.46 -50.66 -20.13
C ALA A 19 -18.91 -49.59 -19.10
N THR A 20 -18.48 -49.76 -17.87
CA THR A 20 -18.48 -48.68 -16.90
C THR A 20 -17.44 -47.65 -17.35
N LEU A 21 -17.94 -46.52 -17.89
CA LEU A 21 -17.16 -45.29 -18.04
C LEU A 21 -16.60 -44.94 -16.68
N GLY A 22 -15.33 -45.26 -16.46
CA GLY A 22 -14.56 -44.74 -15.35
C GLY A 22 -14.57 -43.22 -15.45
N ARG A 23 -15.40 -42.57 -14.62
CA ARG A 23 -15.20 -41.19 -14.27
C ARG A 23 -13.76 -41.11 -13.76
N LEU A 24 -12.87 -40.46 -14.53
CA LEU A 24 -11.62 -39.96 -14.01
C LEU A 24 -11.98 -39.05 -12.85
N ILE A 25 -11.88 -39.59 -11.64
CA ILE A 25 -11.88 -38.80 -10.44
C ILE A 25 -10.61 -37.95 -10.56
N ARG A 26 -10.75 -36.69 -10.97
CA ARG A 26 -9.72 -35.72 -10.73
C ARG A 26 -9.44 -35.79 -9.24
N PRO A 27 -8.16 -35.87 -8.80
CA PRO A 27 -7.87 -35.74 -7.39
C PRO A 27 -8.52 -34.42 -6.97
N ALA A 28 -9.34 -34.43 -5.93
CA ALA A 28 -9.78 -33.22 -5.29
C ALA A 28 -8.50 -32.50 -4.87
N HIS A 29 -8.16 -31.40 -5.53
CA HIS A 29 -7.17 -30.49 -5.02
C HIS A 29 -7.66 -30.12 -3.62
N GLY A 30 -6.82 -30.33 -2.60
CA GLY A 30 -7.18 -29.96 -1.23
C GLY A 30 -7.53 -28.46 -1.24
N ALA A 31 -8.65 -28.11 -0.63
CA ALA A 31 -9.01 -26.69 -0.49
C ALA A 31 -7.81 -25.92 0.09
N VAL A 32 -7.51 -24.73 -0.44
CA VAL A 32 -6.47 -23.83 0.09
C VAL A 32 -6.72 -23.64 1.58
N SER A 33 -5.76 -23.99 2.41
CA SER A 33 -5.85 -23.80 3.86
C SER A 33 -5.08 -22.58 4.35
N GLU A 34 -4.11 -22.12 3.56
CA GLU A 34 -3.30 -20.93 3.87
C GLU A 34 -2.70 -20.33 2.61
N PHE A 35 -2.42 -19.01 2.64
CA PHE A 35 -1.56 -18.34 1.67
C PHE A 35 -0.71 -17.25 2.34
N ARG A 36 0.35 -16.83 1.63
CA ARG A 36 1.25 -15.77 2.11
C ARG A 36 0.92 -14.46 1.46
N MET A 37 1.04 -13.40 2.26
CA MET A 37 0.92 -12.02 1.86
C MET A 37 2.15 -11.25 2.34
N THR A 38 2.72 -10.42 1.47
CA THR A 38 3.87 -9.57 1.82
C THR A 38 3.41 -8.12 1.90
N GLU A 39 3.69 -7.45 3.03
CA GLU A 39 3.22 -6.09 3.34
C GLU A 39 4.32 -5.24 4.01
N ALA A 40 4.06 -3.94 4.24
CA ALA A 40 5.07 -2.99 4.73
C ALA A 40 5.53 -3.23 6.18
N GLY A 41 4.70 -3.88 7.01
CA GLY A 41 4.97 -4.13 8.43
C GLY A 41 4.53 -3.01 9.38
N GLY A 42 4.82 -3.23 10.66
CA GLY A 42 4.49 -2.29 11.73
C GLY A 42 2.99 -2.03 11.88
N ALA A 43 2.61 -0.82 12.30
CA ALA A 43 1.20 -0.48 12.55
C ALA A 43 0.29 -0.64 11.32
N SER A 44 0.81 -0.45 10.09
CA SER A 44 0.05 -0.73 8.86
C SER A 44 -0.26 -2.21 8.74
N GLY A 45 0.73 -3.08 8.97
CA GLY A 45 0.50 -4.52 9.00
C GLY A 45 -0.48 -4.96 10.11
N ASP A 46 -0.40 -4.36 11.30
CA ASP A 46 -1.32 -4.66 12.40
C ASP A 46 -2.76 -4.21 12.05
N SER A 47 -2.93 -3.12 11.31
CA SER A 47 -4.25 -2.70 10.81
C SER A 47 -4.82 -3.66 9.76
N ILE A 48 -3.97 -4.22 8.91
CA ILE A 48 -4.37 -5.25 7.92
C ILE A 48 -4.83 -6.52 8.65
N GLU A 49 -4.11 -6.93 9.70
CA GLU A 49 -4.50 -8.09 10.51
C GLU A 49 -5.89 -7.91 11.11
N ALA A 50 -6.05 -6.86 11.91
CA ALA A 50 -7.28 -6.62 12.67
C ALA A 50 -8.49 -6.32 11.77
N GLY A 51 -8.29 -5.52 10.72
CA GLY A 51 -9.38 -5.07 9.86
C GLY A 51 -9.79 -6.09 8.82
N TYR A 52 -8.86 -6.88 8.28
CA TYR A 52 -9.14 -7.66 7.06
C TYR A 52 -8.83 -9.14 7.20
N ILE A 53 -7.67 -9.51 7.78
CA ILE A 53 -7.26 -10.91 7.87
C ILE A 53 -8.10 -11.68 8.87
N GLU A 54 -8.32 -11.13 10.08
CA GLU A 54 -9.14 -11.79 11.09
C GLU A 54 -10.56 -12.08 10.57
N PRO A 55 -11.34 -11.11 10.04
CA PRO A 55 -12.67 -11.41 9.52
C PRO A 55 -12.66 -12.34 8.31
N PHE A 56 -11.66 -12.28 7.43
CA PHE A 56 -11.50 -13.21 6.31
C PHE A 56 -11.27 -14.64 6.81
N THR A 57 -10.36 -14.82 7.77
CA THR A 57 -10.02 -16.12 8.34
C THR A 57 -11.21 -16.72 9.11
N GLU A 58 -11.95 -15.92 9.86
CA GLU A 58 -13.16 -16.36 10.55
C GLU A 58 -14.25 -16.84 9.58
N LYS A 59 -14.43 -16.17 8.43
CA LYS A 59 -15.43 -16.53 7.42
C LYS A 59 -15.06 -17.75 6.60
N THR A 60 -13.77 -17.91 6.25
CA THR A 60 -13.32 -18.89 5.25
C THR A 60 -12.57 -20.07 5.85
N GLY A 61 -11.99 -19.92 7.03
CA GLY A 61 -11.05 -20.88 7.61
C GLY A 61 -9.67 -20.88 6.96
N ILE A 62 -9.41 -19.99 5.99
CA ILE A 62 -8.12 -19.86 5.29
C ILE A 62 -7.21 -18.95 6.11
N ALA A 63 -6.02 -19.45 6.47
CA ALA A 63 -5.01 -18.67 7.17
C ALA A 63 -4.24 -17.73 6.20
N VAL A 64 -3.96 -16.49 6.62
CA VAL A 64 -3.11 -15.58 5.88
C VAL A 64 -1.81 -15.36 6.65
N ILE A 65 -0.68 -15.76 6.04
CA ILE A 65 0.65 -15.61 6.66
C ILE A 65 1.27 -14.31 6.17
N ARG A 66 1.41 -13.32 7.07
CA ARG A 66 2.03 -12.04 6.79
C ARG A 66 3.54 -12.16 6.77
N GLU A 67 4.16 -11.49 5.80
CA GLU A 67 5.61 -11.30 5.69
C GLU A 67 5.92 -9.83 5.46
N SER A 68 7.03 -9.33 6.01
CA SER A 68 7.53 -7.97 5.78
C SER A 68 9.07 -7.97 5.72
N PRO A 69 9.70 -6.98 5.11
CA PRO A 69 9.08 -5.88 4.36
C PRO A 69 8.63 -6.30 2.95
N SER A 70 7.78 -5.45 2.35
CA SER A 70 7.36 -5.52 0.96
C SER A 70 8.24 -4.64 0.05
N GLY A 71 7.95 -4.64 -1.24
CA GLY A 71 8.53 -3.75 -2.24
C GLY A 71 8.86 -4.42 -3.56
N LEU A 72 9.10 -3.59 -4.58
CA LEU A 72 9.35 -4.00 -5.96
C LEU A 72 10.54 -4.97 -6.10
N GLY A 73 11.61 -4.78 -5.33
CA GLY A 73 12.78 -5.66 -5.38
C GLY A 73 12.45 -7.10 -5.01
N LYS A 74 11.62 -7.30 -3.97
CA LYS A 74 11.15 -8.64 -3.55
C LYS A 74 10.23 -9.26 -4.60
N LEU A 75 9.30 -8.48 -5.15
CA LEU A 75 8.42 -8.89 -6.24
C LEU A 75 9.24 -9.40 -7.44
N ARG A 76 10.19 -8.58 -7.88
CA ARG A 76 11.04 -8.90 -9.02
C ARG A 76 11.84 -10.19 -8.80
N ALA A 77 12.44 -10.33 -7.62
CA ALA A 77 13.21 -11.53 -7.28
C ALA A 77 12.36 -12.81 -7.33
N MET A 78 11.12 -12.77 -6.81
CA MET A 78 10.21 -13.93 -6.85
C MET A 78 9.80 -14.31 -8.28
N VAL A 79 9.46 -13.32 -9.12
CA VAL A 79 9.00 -13.54 -10.49
C VAL A 79 10.14 -14.02 -11.39
N GLU A 80 11.32 -13.38 -11.32
CA GLU A 80 12.50 -13.77 -12.12
C GLU A 80 13.03 -15.17 -11.73
N ALA A 81 12.96 -15.54 -10.44
CA ALA A 81 13.31 -16.86 -9.96
C ALA A 81 12.25 -17.93 -10.30
N GLN A 82 11.09 -17.54 -10.83
CA GLN A 82 9.93 -18.43 -11.03
C GLN A 82 9.53 -19.18 -9.73
N ASN A 83 9.68 -18.51 -8.59
CA ASN A 83 9.37 -19.02 -7.27
C ASN A 83 8.52 -17.99 -6.51
N VAL A 84 7.25 -17.91 -6.90
CA VAL A 84 6.27 -17.00 -6.30
C VAL A 84 5.73 -17.62 -5.02
N THR A 85 6.12 -17.05 -3.88
CA THR A 85 5.76 -17.55 -2.55
C THR A 85 4.62 -16.78 -1.88
N SER A 86 4.31 -15.57 -2.36
CA SER A 86 3.22 -14.73 -1.84
C SER A 86 2.13 -14.56 -2.88
N ALA A 87 0.87 -14.74 -2.49
CA ALA A 87 -0.29 -14.52 -3.37
C ALA A 87 -0.60 -13.03 -3.55
N LEU A 88 -0.32 -12.22 -2.52
CA LEU A 88 -0.42 -10.77 -2.54
C LEU A 88 0.90 -10.13 -2.10
N LEU A 89 1.23 -9.00 -2.72
CA LEU A 89 2.38 -8.21 -2.34
C LEU A 89 2.01 -6.72 -2.41
N GLU A 90 2.38 -5.97 -1.36
CA GLU A 90 2.12 -4.55 -1.27
C GLU A 90 3.17 -3.73 -2.04
N LEU A 91 2.69 -2.73 -2.79
CA LEU A 91 3.51 -1.75 -3.51
C LEU A 91 2.96 -0.33 -3.26
N SER A 92 3.84 0.65 -3.33
CA SER A 92 3.44 2.05 -3.50
C SER A 92 2.91 2.31 -4.91
N SER A 93 2.21 3.42 -5.10
CA SER A 93 1.63 3.77 -6.39
C SER A 93 2.67 3.91 -7.52
N PRO A 94 3.87 4.51 -7.35
CA PRO A 94 4.90 4.50 -8.37
C PRO A 94 5.51 3.11 -8.63
N GLU A 95 5.67 2.27 -7.58
CA GLU A 95 6.16 0.90 -7.75
C GLU A 95 5.18 0.02 -8.53
N LEU A 96 3.87 0.25 -8.39
CA LEU A 96 2.85 -0.41 -9.20
C LEU A 96 3.07 -0.13 -10.70
N GLU A 97 3.26 1.13 -11.07
CA GLU A 97 3.52 1.50 -12.47
C GLU A 97 4.83 0.87 -12.98
N GLN A 98 5.87 0.86 -12.17
CA GLN A 98 7.13 0.20 -12.51
C GLN A 98 6.97 -1.33 -12.66
N ALA A 99 6.22 -1.98 -11.78
CA ALA A 99 5.95 -3.41 -11.85
C ALA A 99 5.13 -3.78 -13.11
N LYS A 100 4.19 -2.92 -13.52
CA LYS A 100 3.45 -3.05 -14.79
C LYS A 100 4.39 -2.97 -15.99
N ALA A 101 5.28 -1.97 -16.03
CA ALA A 101 6.23 -1.77 -17.12
C ALA A 101 7.22 -2.95 -17.25
N LEU A 102 7.58 -3.56 -16.14
CA LEU A 102 8.46 -4.74 -16.08
C LEU A 102 7.73 -6.07 -16.30
N ASP A 103 6.41 -6.03 -16.53
CA ASP A 103 5.55 -7.20 -16.70
C ASP A 103 5.67 -8.23 -15.56
N LEU A 104 5.66 -7.75 -14.32
CA LEU A 104 5.83 -8.58 -13.11
C LEU A 104 4.49 -9.02 -12.47
N LEU A 105 3.36 -8.57 -13.01
CA LEU A 105 2.05 -8.68 -12.37
C LEU A 105 1.07 -9.50 -13.19
N ASP A 106 0.26 -10.30 -12.52
CA ASP A 106 -0.95 -10.88 -13.07
C ASP A 106 -2.12 -9.87 -13.00
N MET A 107 -3.09 -10.04 -13.90
CA MET A 107 -4.36 -9.30 -13.85
C MET A 107 -5.15 -9.69 -12.61
N LEU A 108 -5.80 -8.73 -11.96
CA LEU A 108 -6.78 -9.01 -10.91
C LEU A 108 -8.09 -9.55 -11.51
N ASP A 109 -8.71 -10.48 -10.82
CA ASP A 109 -10.07 -10.94 -11.17
C ASP A 109 -11.12 -10.12 -10.40
N TRP A 110 -11.50 -8.98 -10.97
CA TRP A 110 -12.46 -8.07 -10.37
C TRP A 110 -13.86 -8.69 -10.22
N ALA A 111 -14.19 -9.73 -10.99
CA ALA A 111 -15.45 -10.47 -10.81
C ALA A 111 -15.38 -11.40 -9.59
N ALA A 112 -14.21 -12.00 -9.32
CA ALA A 112 -14.00 -12.82 -8.13
C ALA A 112 -13.84 -11.96 -6.85
N ILE A 113 -13.26 -10.75 -6.96
CA ILE A 113 -13.21 -9.79 -5.85
C ILE A 113 -14.61 -9.35 -5.46
N ASP A 114 -15.52 -9.13 -6.41
CA ASP A 114 -16.90 -8.65 -6.19
C ASP A 114 -16.95 -7.46 -5.20
N PRO A 115 -16.27 -6.35 -5.49
CA PRO A 115 -16.04 -5.29 -4.51
C PRO A 115 -17.33 -4.52 -4.18
N LEU A 116 -17.48 -4.12 -2.93
CA LEU A 116 -18.36 -3.02 -2.54
C LEU A 116 -17.89 -1.71 -3.19
N PRO A 117 -18.65 -0.60 -3.11
CA PRO A 117 -18.23 0.67 -3.69
C PRO A 117 -16.85 1.10 -3.19
N ILE A 118 -15.91 1.34 -4.11
CA ILE A 118 -14.57 1.86 -3.84
C ILE A 118 -14.31 3.12 -4.66
N PHE A 119 -13.39 3.96 -4.19
CA PHE A 119 -12.92 5.11 -4.95
C PHE A 119 -12.32 4.68 -6.30
N PRO A 120 -12.57 5.42 -7.40
CA PRO A 120 -12.10 5.04 -8.75
C PRO A 120 -10.58 4.83 -8.83
N GLU A 121 -9.78 5.65 -8.15
CA GLU A 121 -8.33 5.56 -8.12
C GLU A 121 -7.79 4.31 -7.41
N ALA A 122 -8.61 3.65 -6.60
CA ALA A 122 -8.27 2.37 -5.97
C ALA A 122 -8.43 1.17 -6.92
N ARG A 123 -9.00 1.40 -8.12
CA ARG A 123 -9.28 0.35 -9.09
C ARG A 123 -8.29 0.39 -10.25
N ASP A 124 -7.41 -0.59 -10.33
CA ASP A 124 -6.50 -0.83 -11.44
C ASP A 124 -6.56 -2.29 -11.88
N ASP A 125 -6.30 -2.60 -13.15
CA ASP A 125 -6.39 -3.96 -13.67
C ASP A 125 -5.36 -4.92 -13.03
N LYS A 126 -4.25 -4.41 -12.52
CA LYS A 126 -3.15 -5.16 -11.91
C LYS A 126 -2.87 -4.77 -10.45
N GLY A 127 -3.61 -3.80 -9.91
CA GLY A 127 -3.44 -3.29 -8.56
C GLY A 127 -4.77 -3.05 -7.86
N PHE A 128 -4.85 -3.44 -6.60
CA PHE A 128 -5.96 -3.17 -5.71
C PHE A 128 -5.54 -2.14 -4.68
N GLY A 129 -5.98 -0.89 -4.83
CA GLY A 129 -5.74 0.18 -3.86
C GLY A 129 -6.52 -0.10 -2.58
N TYR A 130 -5.81 -0.33 -1.48
CA TYR A 130 -6.47 -0.75 -0.25
C TYR A 130 -6.41 0.29 0.86
N GLN A 131 -5.37 1.14 0.86
CA GLN A 131 -5.13 2.08 1.96
C GLN A 131 -4.66 3.43 1.43
N PHE A 132 -5.40 4.48 1.81
CA PHE A 132 -4.99 5.86 1.61
C PHE A 132 -4.16 6.36 2.77
N TYR A 133 -3.10 7.07 2.46
CA TYR A 133 -2.27 7.82 3.40
C TYR A 133 -1.89 9.17 2.79
N SER A 134 -1.45 10.10 3.63
CA SER A 134 -1.04 11.42 3.14
C SER A 134 0.33 11.77 3.66
N THR A 135 1.09 12.50 2.84
CA THR A 135 2.27 13.25 3.28
C THR A 135 1.83 14.66 3.59
N ILE A 136 1.99 15.08 4.84
CA ILE A 136 1.40 16.30 5.39
C ILE A 136 2.42 17.11 6.20
N MET A 137 2.06 18.35 6.50
CA MET A 137 2.80 19.16 7.46
C MET A 137 2.35 18.84 8.89
N ALA A 138 3.34 18.77 9.79
CA ALA A 138 3.14 18.63 11.22
C ALA A 138 4.07 19.58 11.99
N TRP A 139 3.71 19.95 13.22
CA TRP A 139 4.52 20.86 14.01
C TRP A 139 4.34 20.65 15.53
N HIS A 140 5.35 21.12 16.28
CA HIS A 140 5.29 21.15 17.73
C HIS A 140 4.21 22.15 18.18
N PRO A 141 3.41 21.88 19.25
CA PRO A 141 2.32 22.77 19.69
C PRO A 141 2.72 24.20 20.00
N ASP A 142 3.97 24.41 20.45
CA ASP A 142 4.50 25.74 20.78
C ASP A 142 5.00 26.52 19.54
N ALA A 143 5.12 25.84 18.39
CA ALA A 143 5.49 26.49 17.14
C ALA A 143 4.28 27.19 16.51
N LYS A 144 4.54 28.25 15.75
CA LYS A 144 3.52 28.94 14.97
C LYS A 144 2.97 28.00 13.89
N ALA A 145 1.65 27.82 13.84
CA ALA A 145 1.00 26.94 12.88
C ALA A 145 1.17 27.47 11.43
N PRO A 146 1.77 26.71 10.50
CA PRO A 146 1.76 27.06 9.09
C PRO A 146 0.42 26.66 8.45
N SER A 147 -0.08 27.50 7.54
CA SER A 147 -1.33 27.25 6.79
C SER A 147 -1.08 26.79 5.34
N SER A 148 0.18 26.75 4.91
CA SER A 148 0.58 26.37 3.55
C SER A 148 2.04 25.93 3.52
N TRP A 149 2.46 25.30 2.42
CA TRP A 149 3.88 24.99 2.21
C TRP A 149 4.74 26.26 2.05
N VAL A 150 4.19 27.35 1.51
CA VAL A 150 4.89 28.65 1.47
C VAL A 150 5.27 29.09 2.89
N GLU A 151 4.35 29.02 3.84
CA GLU A 151 4.61 29.37 5.24
C GLU A 151 5.54 28.37 5.92
N PHE A 152 5.40 27.06 5.62
CA PHE A 152 6.31 26.04 6.16
C PHE A 152 7.76 26.27 5.72
N TRP A 153 8.00 26.82 4.51
CA TRP A 153 9.33 27.18 3.99
C TRP A 153 9.84 28.52 4.48
N ASP A 154 8.98 29.42 4.97
CA ASP A 154 9.36 30.73 5.50
C ASP A 154 10.02 30.63 6.86
N VAL A 155 11.33 30.44 6.88
CA VAL A 155 12.12 30.24 8.11
C VAL A 155 12.24 31.51 8.96
N GLU A 156 12.00 32.69 8.39
CA GLU A 156 12.06 33.99 9.08
C GLU A 156 10.79 34.19 9.94
N ASN A 157 9.60 33.96 9.37
CA ASN A 157 8.32 34.16 10.04
C ASN A 157 7.82 32.92 10.79
N PHE A 158 8.38 31.75 10.47
CA PHE A 158 8.14 30.44 11.12
C PHE A 158 9.47 29.84 11.58
N PRO A 159 10.09 30.45 12.63
CA PRO A 159 11.43 30.05 13.09
C PRO A 159 11.42 28.67 13.72
N GLY A 160 12.49 27.91 13.51
CA GLY A 160 12.72 26.60 14.08
C GLY A 160 13.34 25.63 13.09
N LYS A 161 13.76 24.48 13.57
CA LYS A 161 14.31 23.40 12.77
C LYS A 161 13.22 22.59 12.10
N ARG A 162 13.55 22.02 10.93
CA ARG A 162 12.67 21.12 10.18
C ARG A 162 13.21 19.71 10.14
N THR A 163 12.32 18.73 9.95
CA THR A 163 12.67 17.39 9.50
C THR A 163 11.88 17.05 8.25
N LEU A 164 12.58 16.59 7.23
CA LEU A 164 12.03 16.28 5.91
C LEU A 164 12.34 14.81 5.55
N PRO A 165 11.57 14.17 4.63
CA PRO A 165 11.87 12.82 4.18
C PRO A 165 13.11 12.76 3.31
N ASP A 166 13.95 11.73 3.49
CA ASP A 166 15.04 11.35 2.55
C ASP A 166 14.46 10.56 1.35
N TYR A 167 13.35 11.05 0.78
CA TYR A 167 12.65 10.42 -0.34
C TYR A 167 12.05 11.51 -1.23
N ALA A 168 12.55 11.62 -2.47
CA ALA A 168 12.10 12.64 -3.42
C ALA A 168 10.57 12.65 -3.62
N ALA A 169 9.95 11.46 -3.70
CA ALA A 169 8.51 11.29 -3.92
C ALA A 169 7.62 11.91 -2.83
N TYR A 170 8.16 12.12 -1.62
CA TYR A 170 7.41 12.68 -0.49
C TYR A 170 7.81 14.12 -0.14
N ILE A 171 8.58 14.80 -0.99
CA ILE A 171 9.01 16.18 -0.71
C ILE A 171 8.96 17.12 -1.92
N LEU A 172 9.20 16.63 -3.15
CA LEU A 172 9.26 17.50 -4.33
C LEU A 172 7.92 18.19 -4.63
N ALA A 173 6.80 17.49 -4.40
CA ALA A 173 5.47 18.08 -4.54
C ALA A 173 5.26 19.25 -3.57
N MET A 174 5.68 19.08 -2.30
CA MET A 174 5.63 20.11 -1.27
C MET A 174 6.55 21.30 -1.60
N ALA A 175 7.76 21.02 -2.10
CA ALA A 175 8.70 22.05 -2.53
C ALA A 175 8.15 22.88 -3.70
N ALA A 176 7.50 22.25 -4.68
CA ALA A 176 6.84 22.97 -5.77
C ALA A 176 5.70 23.86 -5.26
N MET A 177 4.87 23.38 -4.34
CA MET A 177 3.82 24.19 -3.72
C MET A 177 4.40 25.30 -2.83
N ALA A 178 5.53 25.08 -2.18
CA ALA A 178 6.26 26.12 -1.44
C ALA A 178 6.80 27.24 -2.35
N ASP A 179 7.06 26.93 -3.63
CA ASP A 179 7.39 27.93 -4.66
C ASP A 179 6.14 28.60 -5.27
N GLY A 180 4.97 28.39 -4.68
CA GLY A 180 3.71 29.03 -5.07
C GLY A 180 2.95 28.32 -6.19
N VAL A 181 3.29 27.08 -6.55
CA VAL A 181 2.48 26.28 -7.47
C VAL A 181 1.15 25.94 -6.79
N ALA A 182 0.04 26.24 -7.45
CA ALA A 182 -1.28 25.90 -6.91
C ALA A 182 -1.50 24.37 -6.92
N PRO A 183 -2.19 23.79 -5.91
CA PRO A 183 -2.43 22.36 -5.82
C PRO A 183 -3.04 21.74 -7.08
N ASP A 184 -3.98 22.39 -7.72
CA ASP A 184 -4.65 21.96 -8.96
C ASP A 184 -3.79 22.08 -10.23
N ALA A 185 -2.63 22.73 -10.13
CA ALA A 185 -1.64 22.90 -11.20
C ALA A 185 -0.31 22.20 -10.88
N LEU A 186 -0.27 21.31 -9.88
CA LEU A 186 0.97 20.70 -9.40
C LEU A 186 1.64 19.80 -10.44
N TYR A 187 0.87 18.99 -11.15
CA TYR A 187 1.41 18.08 -12.16
C TYR A 187 1.26 18.61 -13.58
N PRO A 188 2.32 18.51 -14.42
CA PRO A 188 3.63 17.97 -14.14
C PRO A 188 4.45 18.85 -13.19
N ILE A 189 5.20 18.28 -12.25
CA ILE A 189 6.07 19.04 -11.34
C ILE A 189 7.25 19.61 -12.13
N ASP A 190 7.48 20.92 -11.99
CA ASP A 190 8.71 21.56 -12.46
C ASP A 190 9.86 21.21 -11.51
N LEU A 191 10.71 20.29 -11.93
CA LEU A 191 11.82 19.79 -11.11
C LEU A 191 12.85 20.88 -10.79
N ASP A 192 13.11 21.85 -11.68
CA ASP A 192 14.06 22.91 -11.42
C ASP A 192 13.59 23.79 -10.27
N ARG A 193 12.32 24.15 -10.28
CA ARG A 193 11.68 24.92 -9.19
C ARG A 193 11.67 24.14 -7.88
N ALA A 194 11.27 22.86 -7.92
CA ALA A 194 11.16 22.02 -6.73
C ALA A 194 12.53 21.81 -6.05
N PHE A 195 13.58 21.45 -6.81
CA PHE A 195 14.93 21.31 -6.27
C PHE A 195 15.52 22.64 -5.81
N GLY A 196 15.25 23.75 -6.54
CA GLY A 196 15.63 25.09 -6.10
C GLY A 196 15.07 25.43 -4.71
N LYS A 197 13.80 25.08 -4.46
CA LYS A 197 13.19 25.26 -3.12
C LYS A 197 13.78 24.36 -2.05
N LEU A 198 14.20 23.16 -2.38
CA LEU A 198 14.93 22.31 -1.43
C LEU A 198 16.30 22.90 -1.07
N ASP A 199 17.00 23.48 -2.04
CA ASP A 199 18.26 24.17 -1.79
C ASP A 199 18.10 25.39 -0.84
N GLU A 200 16.97 26.11 -0.91
CA GLU A 200 16.68 27.23 0.00
C GLU A 200 16.49 26.78 1.47
N ILE A 201 15.89 25.60 1.71
CA ILE A 201 15.53 25.17 3.07
C ILE A 201 16.54 24.20 3.70
N LYS A 202 17.43 23.58 2.92
CA LYS A 202 18.27 22.47 3.37
C LYS A 202 19.10 22.77 4.64
N ASP A 203 19.61 23.99 4.78
CA ASP A 203 20.41 24.41 5.95
C ASP A 203 19.56 24.53 7.24
N HIS A 204 18.22 24.53 7.12
CA HIS A 204 17.27 24.54 8.23
C HIS A 204 16.70 23.16 8.56
N VAL A 205 17.10 22.12 7.82
CA VAL A 205 16.70 20.74 8.03
C VAL A 205 17.68 20.06 8.97
N ALA A 206 17.22 19.74 10.18
CA ALA A 206 18.06 19.07 11.17
C ALA A 206 18.23 17.57 10.89
N VAL A 207 17.20 16.93 10.33
CA VAL A 207 17.17 15.50 10.03
C VAL A 207 16.44 15.24 8.74
N TRP A 208 17.07 14.57 7.81
CA TRP A 208 16.45 13.90 6.65
C TRP A 208 16.06 12.49 7.09
N TRP A 209 14.79 12.30 7.40
CA TRP A 209 14.32 11.06 8.00
C TRP A 209 14.15 9.93 6.97
N GLN A 210 14.45 8.70 7.42
CA GLN A 210 14.36 7.48 6.60
C GLN A 210 13.32 6.49 7.13
N ALA A 211 12.76 6.74 8.31
CA ALA A 211 11.73 5.90 8.91
C ALA A 211 10.59 6.77 9.44
N GLY A 212 9.34 6.38 9.14
CA GLY A 212 8.15 7.16 9.52
C GLY A 212 7.94 7.37 11.03
N ALA A 213 8.66 6.65 11.88
CA ALA A 213 8.65 6.86 13.34
C ALA A 213 9.54 8.03 13.79
N GLN A 214 10.46 8.51 12.96
CA GLN A 214 11.40 9.59 13.34
C GLN A 214 10.72 10.96 13.47
N PRO A 215 9.88 11.44 12.53
CA PRO A 215 9.26 12.77 12.63
C PRO A 215 8.45 12.97 13.93
N PRO A 216 7.54 12.07 14.33
CA PRO A 216 6.78 12.26 15.57
C PRO A 216 7.68 12.28 16.81
N GLN A 217 8.76 11.48 16.85
CA GLN A 217 9.68 11.50 17.97
C GLN A 217 10.44 12.83 18.07
N LEU A 218 11.00 13.30 16.94
CA LEU A 218 11.71 14.57 16.87
C LEU A 218 10.86 15.77 17.28
N LEU A 219 9.55 15.75 16.89
CA LEU A 219 8.58 16.77 17.31
C LEU A 219 8.31 16.71 18.81
N LYS A 220 8.03 15.53 19.38
CA LYS A 220 7.74 15.34 20.81
C LYS A 220 8.92 15.73 21.71
N ASP A 221 10.14 15.44 21.27
CA ASP A 221 11.36 15.80 21.97
C ASP A 221 11.76 17.27 21.76
N ASN A 222 10.98 18.01 20.96
CA ASN A 222 11.23 19.40 20.57
C ASN A 222 12.61 19.62 19.93
N GLU A 223 13.15 18.58 19.29
CA GLU A 223 14.40 18.67 18.52
C GLU A 223 14.19 19.39 17.19
N VAL A 224 12.97 19.29 16.65
CA VAL A 224 12.48 20.06 15.51
C VAL A 224 11.12 20.69 15.81
N GLN A 225 10.82 21.80 15.19
CA GLN A 225 9.54 22.51 15.33
C GLN A 225 8.56 22.15 14.22
N TYR A 226 9.07 21.72 13.06
CA TYR A 226 8.26 21.41 11.88
C TYR A 226 8.71 20.11 11.24
N ALA A 227 7.76 19.37 10.70
CA ALA A 227 8.00 18.10 10.03
C ALA A 227 7.13 17.95 8.78
N VAL A 228 7.68 17.39 7.73
CA VAL A 228 6.94 16.67 6.70
C VAL A 228 6.85 15.22 7.15
N ALA A 229 5.65 14.68 7.24
CA ALA A 229 5.44 13.34 7.81
C ALA A 229 4.25 12.61 7.17
N TRP A 230 4.22 11.30 7.28
CA TRP A 230 3.04 10.52 6.92
C TRP A 230 1.93 10.70 7.97
N SER A 231 0.70 10.95 7.50
CA SER A 231 -0.46 11.30 8.33
C SER A 231 -0.69 10.32 9.48
N GLY A 232 -0.70 9.02 9.24
CA GLY A 232 -0.93 8.02 10.27
C GLY A 232 0.19 7.89 11.31
N ARG A 233 1.29 8.64 11.15
CA ARG A 233 2.38 8.68 12.14
C ARG A 233 2.27 9.86 13.09
N VAL A 234 1.54 10.90 12.71
CA VAL A 234 1.41 12.16 13.47
C VAL A 234 -0.03 12.45 13.87
N ALA A 235 -1.02 12.04 13.10
CA ALA A 235 -2.42 12.25 13.43
C ALA A 235 -2.80 11.52 14.72
N GLY A 236 -3.51 12.22 15.60
CA GLY A 236 -3.92 11.71 16.91
C GLY A 236 -2.81 11.59 17.95
N GLN A 237 -1.56 11.96 17.63
CA GLN A 237 -0.45 11.90 18.57
C GLN A 237 -0.48 13.10 19.54
N GLU A 238 -0.44 12.82 20.85
CA GLU A 238 -0.30 13.86 21.86
C GLU A 238 1.00 14.65 21.67
N GLY A 239 0.94 15.97 21.81
CA GLY A 239 2.11 16.84 21.63
C GLY A 239 2.49 17.12 20.18
N ILE A 240 1.64 16.79 19.21
CA ILE A 240 1.84 17.08 17.78
C ILE A 240 0.59 17.77 17.23
N ARG A 241 0.81 18.80 16.41
CA ARG A 241 -0.20 19.43 15.56
C ARG A 241 0.09 19.10 14.10
N PHE A 242 -0.93 19.03 13.27
CA PHE A 242 -0.81 18.69 11.85
C PHE A 242 -1.93 19.33 11.04
N SER A 243 -1.78 19.33 9.72
CA SER A 243 -2.81 19.78 8.78
C SER A 243 -2.75 18.94 7.51
N PHE A 244 -3.91 18.62 6.94
CA PHE A 244 -4.01 18.02 5.60
C PHE A 244 -4.01 19.07 4.49
N GLU A 245 -3.98 20.37 4.83
CA GLU A 245 -3.96 21.45 3.86
C GLU A 245 -2.78 21.30 2.90
N GLN A 246 -3.07 21.24 1.59
CA GLN A 246 -2.09 20.96 0.54
C GLN A 246 -1.30 19.65 0.74
N GLY A 247 -1.83 18.69 1.49
CA GLY A 247 -1.21 17.38 1.65
C GLY A 247 -1.18 16.60 0.34
N GLN A 248 -0.19 15.73 0.17
CA GLN A 248 -0.18 14.76 -0.93
C GLN A 248 -0.87 13.48 -0.47
N LEU A 249 -2.03 13.21 -1.06
CA LEU A 249 -2.79 11.97 -0.84
C LEU A 249 -2.24 10.89 -1.78
N ASP A 250 -1.96 9.70 -1.25
CA ASP A 250 -1.43 8.58 -2.01
C ASP A 250 -2.10 7.26 -1.62
N LEU A 251 -1.87 6.21 -2.39
CA LEU A 251 -2.41 4.87 -2.18
C LEU A 251 -1.32 3.81 -2.07
N ALA A 252 -1.53 2.86 -1.16
CA ALA A 252 -0.86 1.57 -1.18
C ALA A 252 -1.73 0.54 -1.93
N PHE A 253 -1.08 -0.31 -2.70
CA PHE A 253 -1.73 -1.29 -3.55
C PHE A 253 -1.30 -2.72 -3.21
N PHE A 254 -2.24 -3.64 -3.17
CA PHE A 254 -1.93 -5.06 -3.30
C PHE A 254 -1.94 -5.50 -4.75
N VAL A 255 -0.94 -6.27 -5.11
CA VAL A 255 -0.76 -6.86 -6.45
C VAL A 255 -0.63 -8.37 -6.35
N VAL A 256 -0.96 -9.07 -7.43
CA VAL A 256 -0.69 -10.49 -7.59
C VAL A 256 0.58 -10.64 -8.43
N PRO A 257 1.66 -11.23 -7.89
CA PRO A 257 2.88 -11.49 -8.65
C PRO A 257 2.61 -12.43 -9.82
N ARG A 258 3.22 -12.14 -10.98
CA ARG A 258 3.09 -13.00 -12.17
C ARG A 258 3.61 -14.41 -11.89
N GLY A 259 2.79 -15.40 -12.23
CA GLY A 259 3.06 -16.81 -11.97
C GLY A 259 2.63 -17.29 -10.57
N CYS A 260 1.79 -16.52 -9.89
CA CYS A 260 1.12 -16.96 -8.69
C CYS A 260 0.27 -18.22 -8.98
N ASP A 261 0.24 -19.15 -8.02
CA ASP A 261 -0.63 -20.30 -8.10
C ASP A 261 -2.09 -19.87 -8.24
N PRO A 262 -2.87 -20.41 -9.21
CA PRO A 262 -4.24 -20.00 -9.46
C PRO A 262 -5.19 -20.19 -8.27
N GLU A 263 -5.00 -21.26 -7.46
CA GLU A 263 -5.85 -21.52 -6.29
C GLU A 263 -5.54 -20.51 -5.17
N LEU A 264 -4.25 -20.15 -4.97
CA LEU A 264 -3.84 -19.13 -4.01
C LEU A 264 -4.32 -17.74 -4.46
N LYS A 265 -4.27 -17.46 -5.77
CA LYS A 265 -4.81 -16.22 -6.34
C LYS A 265 -6.32 -16.10 -6.09
N GLU A 266 -7.11 -17.18 -6.32
CA GLU A 266 -8.54 -17.17 -6.07
C GLU A 266 -8.84 -16.89 -4.59
N ALA A 267 -8.14 -17.56 -3.66
CA ALA A 267 -8.28 -17.31 -2.22
C ALA A 267 -7.94 -15.85 -1.86
N ALA A 268 -6.89 -15.29 -2.48
CA ALA A 268 -6.49 -13.91 -2.28
C ALA A 268 -7.53 -12.88 -2.75
N MET A 269 -8.30 -13.17 -3.83
CA MET A 269 -9.41 -12.29 -4.25
C MET A 269 -10.48 -12.17 -3.16
N GLY A 270 -10.73 -13.23 -2.40
CA GLY A 270 -11.63 -13.18 -1.24
C GLY A 270 -11.14 -12.25 -0.14
N LEU A 271 -9.83 -12.19 0.13
CA LEU A 271 -9.26 -11.23 1.08
C LEU A 271 -9.40 -9.79 0.54
N LEU A 272 -9.18 -9.57 -0.75
CA LEU A 272 -9.38 -8.25 -1.36
C LEU A 272 -10.85 -7.81 -1.29
N HIS A 273 -11.82 -8.74 -1.35
CA HIS A 273 -13.23 -8.43 -1.06
C HIS A 273 -13.41 -7.88 0.35
N GLU A 274 -12.87 -8.56 1.38
CA GLU A 274 -12.97 -8.10 2.78
C GLU A 274 -12.37 -6.70 2.98
N MET A 275 -11.35 -6.33 2.18
CA MET A 275 -10.77 -5.01 2.18
C MET A 275 -11.67 -3.92 1.57
N THR A 276 -12.77 -4.28 0.91
CA THR A 276 -13.77 -3.31 0.41
C THR A 276 -14.90 -3.07 1.41
N VAL A 277 -15.04 -3.88 2.46
CA VAL A 277 -16.10 -3.79 3.46
C VAL A 277 -15.85 -2.57 4.38
N PRO A 278 -16.74 -1.56 4.40
CA PRO A 278 -16.52 -0.33 5.18
C PRO A 278 -16.32 -0.58 6.67
N GLU A 279 -17.04 -1.54 7.26
CA GLU A 279 -16.91 -1.90 8.67
C GLU A 279 -15.51 -2.45 8.99
N ASN A 280 -14.95 -3.27 8.10
CA ASN A 280 -13.60 -3.80 8.22
C ASN A 280 -12.57 -2.67 8.12
N GLN A 281 -12.78 -1.74 7.21
CA GLN A 281 -11.94 -0.55 7.04
C GLN A 281 -11.97 0.35 8.28
N ALA A 282 -13.13 0.48 8.95
CA ALA A 282 -13.24 1.24 10.17
C ALA A 282 -12.40 0.62 11.31
N VAL A 283 -12.40 -0.71 11.44
CA VAL A 283 -11.52 -1.42 12.39
C VAL A 283 -10.04 -1.17 12.08
N ALA A 284 -9.64 -1.28 10.81
CA ALA A 284 -8.26 -0.99 10.39
C ALA A 284 -7.85 0.46 10.73
N ALA A 285 -8.75 1.42 10.52
CA ALA A 285 -8.51 2.84 10.76
C ALA A 285 -8.39 3.19 12.27
N GLU A 286 -8.91 2.37 13.17
CA GLU A 286 -8.70 2.54 14.61
C GLU A 286 -7.27 2.17 15.04
N VAL A 287 -6.62 1.23 14.35
CA VAL A 287 -5.23 0.80 14.64
C VAL A 287 -4.22 1.85 14.17
N VAL A 288 -4.42 2.37 12.96
CA VAL A 288 -3.62 3.46 12.41
C VAL A 288 -4.55 4.38 11.61
N PRO A 289 -4.48 5.73 11.81
CA PRO A 289 -5.40 6.66 11.15
C PRO A 289 -5.06 6.86 9.66
N TYR A 290 -4.99 5.76 8.92
CA TYR A 290 -5.10 5.68 7.49
C TYR A 290 -6.54 5.27 7.14
N THR A 291 -6.94 5.40 5.89
CA THR A 291 -8.31 5.06 5.49
C THR A 291 -8.31 4.01 4.39
N GLY A 292 -9.32 3.17 4.40
CA GLY A 292 -9.58 2.24 3.32
C GLY A 292 -10.09 2.94 2.06
N ASN A 293 -10.49 2.14 1.09
CA ASN A 293 -10.85 2.57 -0.26
C ASN A 293 -12.36 2.83 -0.46
N SER A 294 -13.19 2.67 0.58
CA SER A 294 -14.63 2.88 0.47
C SER A 294 -15.03 4.34 0.66
N PRO A 295 -15.86 4.91 -0.25
CA PRO A 295 -16.47 6.22 -0.03
C PRO A 295 -17.54 6.22 1.09
N GLU A 296 -17.94 5.04 1.56
CA GLU A 296 -18.94 4.85 2.62
C GLU A 296 -18.32 4.73 4.01
N LEU A 297 -16.99 4.87 4.12
CA LEU A 297 -16.26 4.70 5.37
C LEU A 297 -16.51 5.83 6.39
N GLU A 298 -16.59 7.10 5.97
CA GLU A 298 -16.60 8.27 6.85
C GLU A 298 -17.66 8.20 7.98
N PRO A 299 -18.92 7.77 7.75
CA PRO A 299 -19.91 7.64 8.81
C PRO A 299 -19.57 6.62 9.90
N LEU A 300 -18.68 5.67 9.60
CA LEU A 300 -18.27 4.60 10.52
C LEU A 300 -17.02 4.97 11.32
N LEU A 301 -16.31 6.03 10.92
CA LEU A 301 -15.15 6.52 11.66
C LEU A 301 -15.55 7.23 12.96
N PRO A 302 -14.66 7.28 13.98
CA PRO A 302 -14.91 8.06 15.19
C PRO A 302 -15.16 9.53 14.87
N GLN A 303 -16.39 10.00 15.16
CA GLN A 303 -16.87 11.33 14.75
C GLN A 303 -16.16 12.49 15.43
N ASP A 304 -15.54 12.26 16.58
CA ASP A 304 -14.73 13.21 17.33
C ASP A 304 -13.27 13.31 16.83
N ARG A 305 -12.87 12.47 15.87
CA ARG A 305 -11.51 12.39 15.30
C ARG A 305 -11.50 12.41 13.77
N LEU A 306 -12.57 12.87 13.11
CA LEU A 306 -12.64 12.90 11.65
C LEU A 306 -11.51 13.71 10.99
N ASP A 307 -10.96 14.69 11.71
CA ASP A 307 -9.82 15.49 11.32
C ASP A 307 -8.50 14.69 11.21
N GLN A 308 -8.47 13.46 11.71
CA GLN A 308 -7.28 12.58 11.67
C GLN A 308 -7.21 11.69 10.43
N PHE A 309 -8.29 11.57 9.67
CA PHE A 309 -8.40 10.60 8.59
C PHE A 309 -8.29 11.26 7.20
N PRO A 310 -7.40 10.76 6.32
CA PRO A 310 -7.05 11.44 5.07
C PRO A 310 -8.18 11.55 4.05
N THR A 311 -9.15 10.62 4.03
CA THR A 311 -10.21 10.58 2.99
C THR A 311 -11.57 11.08 3.47
N THR A 312 -11.69 11.66 4.67
CA THR A 312 -12.90 12.40 5.03
C THR A 312 -13.15 13.51 4.01
N ALA A 313 -14.40 13.84 3.76
CA ALA A 313 -14.75 14.83 2.74
C ALA A 313 -14.02 16.15 2.92
N ALA A 314 -13.87 16.62 4.17
CA ALA A 314 -13.14 17.82 4.51
C ALA A 314 -11.64 17.70 4.15
N ASN A 315 -10.96 16.68 4.67
CA ASN A 315 -9.51 16.53 4.46
C ASN A 315 -9.16 16.21 3.01
N ARG A 316 -9.95 15.36 2.35
CA ARG A 316 -9.73 15.02 0.94
C ARG A 316 -9.82 16.23 0.02
N SER A 317 -10.70 17.18 0.31
CA SER A 317 -10.95 18.36 -0.54
C SER A 317 -9.79 19.36 -0.60
N VAL A 318 -8.87 19.31 0.36
CA VAL A 318 -7.74 20.23 0.50
C VAL A 318 -6.39 19.63 0.12
N GLN A 319 -6.40 18.37 -0.34
CA GLN A 319 -5.21 17.62 -0.71
C GLN A 319 -5.08 17.45 -2.22
N VAL A 320 -3.90 17.06 -2.66
CA VAL A 320 -3.59 16.69 -4.04
C VAL A 320 -3.37 15.19 -4.12
N LEU A 321 -4.08 14.52 -5.02
CA LEU A 321 -3.80 13.11 -5.31
C LEU A 321 -2.46 12.99 -6.06
N SER A 322 -1.61 12.08 -5.58
CA SER A 322 -0.33 11.77 -6.22
C SER A 322 -0.55 11.21 -7.63
N ASP A 323 0.18 11.74 -8.61
CA ASP A 323 0.18 11.20 -9.98
C ASP A 323 1.27 10.13 -10.12
N ALA A 324 0.88 8.87 -9.81
CA ALA A 324 1.78 7.72 -9.86
C ALA A 324 2.45 7.53 -11.23
N ARG A 325 1.72 7.85 -12.30
CA ARG A 325 2.25 7.73 -13.66
C ARG A 325 3.32 8.78 -13.93
N TRP A 326 3.08 10.03 -13.53
CA TRP A 326 4.08 11.09 -13.65
C TRP A 326 5.35 10.73 -12.87
N TRP A 327 5.22 10.25 -11.64
CA TRP A 327 6.36 9.80 -10.82
C TRP A 327 7.14 8.67 -11.48
N PHE A 328 6.45 7.72 -12.08
CA PHE A 328 7.10 6.63 -12.82
C PHE A 328 7.82 7.11 -14.08
N GLU A 329 7.16 7.94 -14.91
CA GLU A 329 7.71 8.44 -16.16
C GLU A 329 8.95 9.33 -15.96
N ASN A 330 9.09 9.97 -14.79
CA ASN A 330 10.21 10.86 -14.46
C ASN A 330 11.20 10.26 -13.44
N ALA A 331 11.03 8.98 -13.06
CA ALA A 331 11.77 8.35 -11.96
C ALA A 331 13.29 8.42 -12.13
N GLU A 332 13.82 8.21 -13.34
CA GLU A 332 15.26 8.22 -13.63
C GLU A 332 15.88 9.63 -13.45
N GLU A 333 15.24 10.66 -13.98
CA GLU A 333 15.67 12.05 -13.81
C GLU A 333 15.59 12.48 -12.34
N ILE A 334 14.49 12.16 -11.67
CA ILE A 334 14.28 12.48 -10.26
C ILE A 334 15.36 11.82 -9.40
N GLU A 335 15.63 10.53 -9.61
CA GLU A 335 16.64 9.81 -8.83
C GLU A 335 18.04 10.39 -9.03
N LEU A 336 18.42 10.67 -10.28
CA LEU A 336 19.71 11.30 -10.59
C LEU A 336 19.86 12.64 -9.84
N ARG A 337 18.88 13.53 -9.97
CA ARG A 337 18.88 14.85 -9.33
C ARG A 337 18.81 14.76 -7.80
N TRP A 338 18.07 13.76 -7.27
CA TRP A 338 18.01 13.51 -5.83
C TRP A 338 19.36 13.09 -5.27
N GLN A 339 20.10 12.22 -5.96
CA GLN A 339 21.45 11.86 -5.56
C GLN A 339 22.41 13.06 -5.61
N GLU A 340 22.33 13.90 -6.65
CA GLU A 340 23.11 15.14 -6.73
C GLU A 340 22.77 16.09 -5.57
N PHE A 341 21.48 16.28 -5.27
CA PHE A 341 21.03 17.09 -4.13
C PHE A 341 21.60 16.55 -2.80
N LYS A 342 21.53 15.24 -2.56
CA LYS A 342 22.08 14.63 -1.34
C LYS A 342 23.59 14.83 -1.18
N LEU A 343 24.34 14.93 -2.25
CA LEU A 343 25.76 15.25 -2.18
C LEU A 343 26.03 16.72 -1.72
N SER A 344 25.00 17.56 -1.75
CA SER A 344 25.10 18.96 -1.31
C SER A 344 24.67 19.19 0.14
N LEU A 345 24.13 18.15 0.82
CA LEU A 345 23.79 18.17 2.25
C LEU A 345 25.02 17.94 3.12
#